data_f5c7047fc49b8d75a50b916412deb405
#
_entry.id   f5c7047fc49b8d75a50b916412deb405
#
_cell.length_a   1.000
_cell.length_b   1.000
_cell.length_c   1.000
_cell.angle_alpha   90.00
_cell.angle_beta   90.00
_cell.angle_gamma   90.00
#
_symmetry.space_group_name_H-M   'P 1'
#
loop_
_entity.id
_entity.type
_entity.pdbx_description
1 polymer ?
#
loop_
_entity_poly.entity_id
_entity_poly.type
_entity_poly.pdbx_seq_one_letter_code
_entity_poly.pdbx_strand_id
1 'polypeptide(L)'
;MEDRLKGYPEQTSVLRVLFTLPAFRNAVHGPTSSSMLVGQIAALAMTSIALALRFYLDPLLPPGFPYLTFFPTVVITGFVWGIFPAITASVLSGLASWYWFIEPSGSFALNGPAATALVFYVFVVATDIGLLFLALRALGAQIRSHEALTTALELQKLVSQEVDHRLKNLMASLPTIRR
;
A
#
# COMPACT_ATOMS: atom_id res chain seq x y z
N MET A 1 20.47 -0.52 -8.21
CA MET A 1 19.51 0.12 -7.31
C MET A 1 19.95 0.01 -5.84
N GLU A 2 20.59 -1.09 -5.43
CA GLU A 2 21.10 -1.28 -4.06
C GLU A 2 22.24 -0.34 -3.64
N ASP A 3 23.11 0.08 -4.55
CA ASP A 3 24.26 0.92 -4.24
C ASP A 3 23.92 2.40 -3.98
N ARG A 4 22.76 2.87 -4.41
CA ARG A 4 22.33 4.27 -4.25
C ARG A 4 21.74 4.60 -2.88
N LEU A 5 21.43 3.59 -2.07
CA LEU A 5 20.80 3.77 -0.76
C LEU A 5 21.77 3.77 0.43
N LYS A 6 23.08 3.69 0.18
CA LYS A 6 24.10 3.60 1.24
C LYS A 6 24.31 4.88 2.06
N GLY A 7 23.68 5.99 1.69
CA GLY A 7 23.89 7.29 2.33
C GLY A 7 22.96 7.66 3.50
N TYR A 8 21.87 6.89 3.75
CA TYR A 8 20.88 7.21 4.79
C TYR A 8 20.48 5.96 5.59
N PRO A 9 21.16 5.64 6.70
CA PRO A 9 21.03 4.32 7.35
C PRO A 9 19.69 4.03 8.02
N GLU A 10 18.96 5.01 8.53
CA GLU A 10 17.68 4.74 9.22
C GLU A 10 16.44 4.84 8.34
N GLN A 11 16.35 5.81 7.46
CA GLN A 11 15.20 5.94 6.54
C GLN A 11 15.20 4.84 5.46
N THR A 12 16.36 4.27 5.15
CA THR A 12 16.50 3.19 4.16
C THR A 12 15.90 1.87 4.59
N SER A 13 15.83 1.56 5.87
CA SER A 13 15.26 0.29 6.35
C SER A 13 13.75 0.23 6.15
N VAL A 14 13.03 1.29 6.49
CA VAL A 14 11.58 1.39 6.33
C VAL A 14 11.20 1.40 4.84
N LEU A 15 11.89 2.20 4.03
CA LEU A 15 11.66 2.25 2.59
C LEU A 15 11.93 0.91 1.92
N ARG A 16 12.98 0.18 2.30
CA ARG A 16 13.24 -1.18 1.77
C ARG A 16 12.09 -2.12 2.07
N VAL A 17 11.58 -2.15 3.30
CA VAL A 17 10.43 -2.99 3.66
C VAL A 17 9.20 -2.60 2.86
N LEU A 18 8.91 -1.31 2.72
CA LEU A 18 7.78 -0.83 1.93
C LEU A 18 7.89 -1.24 0.45
N PHE A 19 9.07 -1.15 -0.16
CA PHE A 19 9.29 -1.57 -1.55
C PHE A 19 9.17 -3.08 -1.78
N THR A 20 9.28 -3.91 -0.74
CA THR A 20 9.02 -5.35 -0.87
C THR A 20 7.52 -5.67 -0.94
N LEU A 21 6.65 -4.77 -0.48
CA LEU A 21 5.21 -4.99 -0.48
C LEU A 21 4.62 -4.85 -1.90
N PRO A 22 3.85 -5.83 -2.36
CA PRO A 22 3.21 -5.79 -3.68
C PRO A 22 2.35 -4.54 -3.92
N ALA A 23 1.68 -4.03 -2.87
CA ALA A 23 0.85 -2.82 -2.96
C ALA A 23 1.66 -1.60 -3.41
N PHE A 24 2.85 -1.40 -2.86
CA PHE A 24 3.73 -0.28 -3.23
C PHE A 24 4.30 -0.43 -4.63
N ARG A 25 4.74 -1.64 -4.98
CA ARG A 25 5.21 -1.92 -6.33
C ARG A 25 4.12 -1.67 -7.37
N ASN A 26 2.89 -2.07 -7.07
CA ASN A 26 1.74 -1.85 -7.94
C ASN A 26 1.32 -0.37 -8.01
N ALA A 27 1.52 0.40 -6.93
CA ALA A 27 1.24 1.84 -6.92
C ALA A 27 2.23 2.66 -7.78
N VAL A 28 3.47 2.20 -7.90
CA VAL A 28 4.53 2.87 -8.67
C VAL A 28 4.55 2.40 -10.13
N HIS A 29 4.51 1.09 -10.37
CA HIS A 29 4.71 0.48 -11.69
C HIS A 29 3.42 -0.03 -12.35
N GLY A 30 2.28 0.06 -11.64
CA GLY A 30 1.02 -0.54 -12.07
C GLY A 30 0.88 -2.02 -11.69
N PRO A 31 -0.36 -2.53 -11.64
CA PRO A 31 -0.63 -3.91 -11.26
C PRO A 31 -0.25 -4.87 -12.39
N THR A 32 0.50 -5.91 -12.04
CA THR A 32 0.80 -7.04 -12.93
C THR A 32 -0.22 -8.16 -12.69
N SER A 33 -0.59 -8.91 -13.75
CA SER A 33 -1.57 -10.01 -13.64
C SER A 33 -1.21 -11.03 -12.55
N SER A 34 0.07 -11.38 -12.41
CA SER A 34 0.56 -12.28 -11.36
C SER A 34 0.41 -11.68 -9.96
N SER A 35 0.67 -10.37 -9.79
CA SER A 35 0.51 -9.69 -8.50
C SER A 35 -0.96 -9.59 -8.10
N MET A 36 -1.86 -9.43 -9.06
CA MET A 36 -3.30 -9.46 -8.82
C MET A 36 -3.77 -10.82 -8.33
N LEU A 37 -3.37 -11.91 -9.00
CA LEU A 37 -3.74 -13.28 -8.59
C LEU A 37 -3.26 -13.61 -7.18
N VAL A 38 -2.01 -13.32 -6.87
CA VAL A 38 -1.45 -13.51 -5.52
C VAL A 38 -2.23 -12.69 -4.48
N GLY A 39 -2.56 -11.44 -4.80
CA GLY A 39 -3.37 -10.58 -3.94
C GLY A 39 -4.77 -11.14 -3.69
N GLN A 40 -5.44 -11.70 -4.70
CA GLN A 40 -6.76 -12.33 -4.54
C GLN A 40 -6.70 -13.60 -3.68
N ILE A 41 -5.70 -14.45 -3.88
CA ILE A 41 -5.49 -15.64 -3.04
C ILE A 41 -5.21 -15.20 -1.60
N ALA A 42 -4.40 -14.18 -1.40
CA ALA A 42 -4.14 -13.63 -0.07
C ALA A 42 -5.42 -13.06 0.59
N ALA A 43 -6.27 -12.36 -0.17
CA ALA A 43 -7.55 -11.86 0.33
C ALA A 43 -8.46 -13.01 0.81
N LEU A 44 -8.56 -14.09 0.04
CA LEU A 44 -9.31 -15.29 0.43
C LEU A 44 -8.72 -15.93 1.70
N ALA A 45 -7.41 -16.12 1.75
CA ALA A 45 -6.73 -16.73 2.90
C ALA A 45 -6.92 -15.87 4.17
N MET A 46 -6.68 -14.56 4.08
CA MET A 46 -6.82 -13.64 5.20
C MET A 46 -8.27 -13.55 5.71
N THR A 47 -9.25 -13.52 4.80
CA THR A 47 -10.66 -13.55 5.18
C THR A 47 -11.04 -14.88 5.85
N SER A 48 -10.52 -16.00 5.36
CA SER A 48 -10.74 -17.31 5.98
C SER A 48 -10.13 -17.40 7.38
N ILE A 49 -8.94 -16.86 7.58
CA ILE A 49 -8.29 -16.77 8.90
C ILE A 49 -9.12 -15.88 9.84
N ALA A 50 -9.58 -14.73 9.37
CA ALA A 50 -10.41 -13.84 10.17
C ALA A 50 -11.75 -14.47 10.55
N LEU A 51 -12.35 -15.23 9.63
CA LEU A 51 -13.58 -15.97 9.88
C LEU A 51 -13.36 -17.08 10.92
N ALA A 52 -12.30 -17.87 10.80
CA ALA A 52 -11.94 -18.89 11.78
C ALA A 52 -11.69 -18.26 13.17
N LEU A 53 -10.94 -17.15 13.19
CA LEU A 53 -10.70 -16.39 14.43
C LEU A 53 -12.00 -15.86 15.03
N ARG A 54 -12.92 -15.37 14.19
CA ARG A 54 -14.23 -14.88 14.65
C ARG A 54 -15.06 -15.99 15.29
N PHE A 55 -15.10 -17.19 14.68
CA PHE A 55 -15.76 -18.34 15.28
C PHE A 55 -15.11 -18.75 16.60
N TYR A 56 -13.80 -18.72 16.70
CA TYR A 56 -13.08 -19.03 17.93
C TYR A 56 -13.37 -18.02 19.05
N LEU A 57 -13.49 -16.74 18.70
CA LEU A 57 -13.74 -15.65 19.65
C LEU A 57 -15.23 -15.43 19.93
N ASP A 58 -16.13 -16.07 19.20
CA ASP A 58 -17.58 -15.86 19.33
C ASP A 58 -18.10 -15.98 20.76
N PRO A 59 -17.68 -16.98 21.58
CA PRO A 59 -18.11 -17.08 22.97
C PRO A 59 -17.59 -15.95 23.87
N LEU A 60 -16.54 -15.24 23.48
CA LEU A 60 -15.89 -14.19 24.24
C LEU A 60 -16.36 -12.80 23.84
N LEU A 61 -16.93 -12.65 22.64
CA LEU A 61 -17.37 -11.37 22.11
C LEU A 61 -18.83 -11.11 22.48
N PRO A 62 -19.14 -9.89 22.95
CA PRO A 62 -20.53 -9.54 23.22
C PRO A 62 -21.35 -9.53 21.91
N PRO A 63 -22.65 -9.87 21.98
CA PRO A 63 -23.55 -9.75 20.83
C PRO A 63 -23.57 -8.31 20.31
N GLY A 64 -23.52 -8.14 18.99
CA GLY A 64 -23.55 -6.83 18.34
C GLY A 64 -22.28 -6.37 17.64
N PHE A 65 -21.20 -7.16 17.64
CA PHE A 65 -19.94 -6.86 16.96
C PHE A 65 -19.58 -7.87 15.84
N PRO A 66 -20.44 -8.07 14.83
CA PRO A 66 -20.22 -9.12 13.82
C PRO A 66 -18.97 -8.89 12.96
N TYR A 67 -18.51 -7.65 12.83
CA TYR A 67 -17.45 -7.24 11.89
C TYR A 67 -16.08 -7.01 12.53
N LEU A 68 -15.94 -7.15 13.86
CA LEU A 68 -14.75 -6.71 14.61
C LEU A 68 -13.44 -7.32 14.10
N THR A 69 -13.44 -8.60 13.76
CA THR A 69 -12.24 -9.32 13.27
C THR A 69 -11.94 -9.04 11.81
N PHE A 70 -12.91 -8.53 11.06
CA PHE A 70 -12.78 -8.34 9.62
C PHE A 70 -12.19 -6.98 9.23
N PHE A 71 -12.40 -5.92 10.02
CA PHE A 71 -11.82 -4.60 9.72
C PHE A 71 -10.28 -4.64 9.63
N PRO A 72 -9.55 -5.19 10.62
CA PRO A 72 -8.09 -5.30 10.51
C PRO A 72 -7.67 -6.12 9.29
N THR A 73 -8.42 -7.16 8.94
CA THR A 73 -8.12 -8.02 7.80
C THR A 73 -8.20 -7.26 6.48
N VAL A 74 -9.23 -6.44 6.29
CA VAL A 74 -9.37 -5.60 5.09
C VAL A 74 -8.23 -4.61 4.98
N VAL A 75 -7.90 -3.92 6.08
CA VAL A 75 -6.81 -2.93 6.11
C VAL A 75 -5.45 -3.58 5.83
N ILE A 76 -5.13 -4.69 6.49
CA ILE A 76 -3.87 -5.42 6.30
C ILE A 76 -3.77 -5.94 4.85
N THR A 77 -4.83 -6.56 4.34
CA THR A 77 -4.86 -7.05 2.97
C THR A 77 -4.61 -5.93 1.97
N GLY A 78 -5.25 -4.79 2.17
CA GLY A 78 -5.09 -3.64 1.30
C GLY A 78 -3.72 -2.98 1.39
N PHE A 79 -3.15 -2.90 2.59
CA PHE A 79 -1.82 -2.34 2.79
C PHE A 79 -0.72 -3.21 2.16
N VAL A 80 -0.86 -4.53 2.23
CA VAL A 80 0.16 -5.48 1.74
C VAL A 80 0.01 -5.75 0.24
N TRP A 81 -1.20 -5.99 -0.25
CA TRP A 81 -1.44 -6.41 -1.65
C TRP A 81 -2.14 -5.37 -2.51
N GLY A 82 -2.68 -4.32 -1.91
CA GLY A 82 -3.31 -3.21 -2.60
C GLY A 82 -4.84 -3.22 -2.55
N ILE A 83 -5.44 -2.24 -3.23
CA ILE A 83 -6.86 -1.91 -3.09
C ILE A 83 -7.79 -3.01 -3.62
N PHE A 84 -7.47 -3.64 -4.75
CA PHE A 84 -8.33 -4.67 -5.33
C PHE A 84 -8.50 -5.88 -4.39
N PRO A 85 -7.42 -6.46 -3.81
CA PRO A 85 -7.56 -7.49 -2.77
C PRO A 85 -8.33 -7.03 -1.53
N ALA A 86 -8.17 -5.76 -1.12
CA ALA A 86 -8.93 -5.20 0.01
C ALA A 86 -10.43 -5.17 -0.26
N ILE A 87 -10.84 -4.76 -1.47
CA ILE A 87 -12.25 -4.77 -1.88
C ILE A 87 -12.78 -6.21 -1.87
N THR A 88 -12.03 -7.17 -2.40
CA THR A 88 -12.44 -8.59 -2.36
C THR A 88 -12.58 -9.08 -0.93
N ALA A 89 -11.60 -8.82 -0.06
CA ALA A 89 -11.67 -9.18 1.34
C ALA A 89 -12.87 -8.54 2.04
N SER A 90 -13.18 -7.27 1.74
CA SER A 90 -14.33 -6.58 2.32
C SER A 90 -15.66 -7.19 1.90
N VAL A 91 -15.84 -7.49 0.62
CA VAL A 91 -17.08 -8.14 0.14
C VAL A 91 -17.27 -9.50 0.79
N LEU A 92 -16.23 -10.33 0.81
CA LEU A 92 -16.28 -11.65 1.43
C LEU A 92 -16.55 -11.57 2.93
N SER A 93 -15.89 -10.67 3.63
CA SER A 93 -16.10 -10.44 5.06
C SER A 93 -17.51 -9.96 5.38
N GLY A 94 -18.04 -9.05 4.56
CA GLY A 94 -19.42 -8.55 4.69
C GLY A 94 -20.44 -9.67 4.53
N LEU A 95 -20.30 -10.47 3.48
CA LEU A 95 -21.18 -11.62 3.22
C LEU A 95 -21.06 -12.68 4.31
N ALA A 96 -19.83 -13.01 4.74
CA ALA A 96 -19.60 -13.98 5.81
C ALA A 96 -20.22 -13.51 7.13
N SER A 97 -20.04 -12.24 7.48
CA SER A 97 -20.64 -11.68 8.70
C SER A 97 -22.16 -11.69 8.64
N TRP A 98 -22.71 -11.31 7.51
CA TRP A 98 -24.17 -11.30 7.33
C TRP A 98 -24.76 -12.69 7.49
N TYR A 99 -24.14 -13.71 6.90
CA TYR A 99 -24.66 -15.07 6.92
C TYR A 99 -24.52 -15.76 8.28
N TRP A 100 -23.39 -15.61 8.96
CA TRP A 100 -23.09 -16.38 10.19
C TRP A 100 -23.32 -15.63 11.48
N PHE A 101 -23.19 -14.31 11.52
CA PHE A 101 -23.13 -13.54 12.78
C PHE A 101 -24.25 -12.49 12.92
N ILE A 102 -25.08 -12.28 11.91
CA ILE A 102 -26.23 -11.40 11.99
C ILE A 102 -27.51 -12.24 12.04
N GLU A 103 -28.38 -11.96 13.02
CA GLU A 103 -29.64 -12.68 13.18
C GLU A 103 -30.67 -12.32 12.09
N PRO A 104 -31.41 -13.32 11.56
CA PRO A 104 -31.34 -14.75 11.86
C PRO A 104 -30.13 -15.43 11.19
N SER A 105 -29.25 -16.04 11.99
CA SER A 105 -28.04 -16.71 11.51
C SER A 105 -28.37 -17.83 10.51
N GLY A 106 -27.47 -18.02 9.51
CA GLY A 106 -27.69 -19.00 8.44
C GLY A 106 -28.62 -18.51 7.33
N SER A 107 -28.98 -17.21 7.29
CA SER A 107 -29.82 -16.62 6.26
C SER A 107 -29.33 -15.23 5.87
N PHE A 108 -29.66 -14.80 4.65
CA PHE A 108 -29.45 -13.43 4.19
C PHE A 108 -30.70 -12.56 4.39
N ALA A 109 -31.42 -12.76 5.51
CA ALA A 109 -32.60 -11.96 5.80
C ALA A 109 -32.19 -10.51 6.14
N LEU A 110 -32.84 -9.56 5.49
CA LEU A 110 -32.61 -8.13 5.69
C LEU A 110 -33.72 -7.57 6.59
N ASN A 111 -33.47 -7.61 7.92
CA ASN A 111 -34.30 -6.92 8.89
C ASN A 111 -33.70 -5.56 9.28
N GLY A 112 -34.40 -4.75 10.06
CA GLY A 112 -33.91 -3.43 10.48
C GLY A 112 -32.51 -3.44 11.13
N PRO A 113 -32.26 -4.29 12.14
CA PRO A 113 -30.93 -4.43 12.72
C PRO A 113 -29.86 -4.88 11.75
N ALA A 114 -30.16 -5.86 10.87
CA ALA A 114 -29.20 -6.34 9.87
C ALA A 114 -28.87 -5.24 8.84
N ALA A 115 -29.88 -4.50 8.36
CA ALA A 115 -29.68 -3.38 7.45
C ALA A 115 -28.79 -2.30 8.09
N THR A 116 -29.05 -1.95 9.33
CA THR A 116 -28.24 -0.96 10.06
C THR A 116 -26.80 -1.43 10.20
N ALA A 117 -26.58 -2.68 10.61
CA ALA A 117 -25.23 -3.25 10.75
C ALA A 117 -24.47 -3.26 9.41
N LEU A 118 -25.13 -3.63 8.30
CA LEU A 118 -24.54 -3.61 6.96
C LEU A 118 -24.18 -2.19 6.49
N VAL A 119 -25.07 -1.22 6.72
CA VAL A 119 -24.79 0.18 6.37
C VAL A 119 -23.56 0.70 7.12
N PHE A 120 -23.48 0.46 8.42
CA PHE A 120 -22.30 0.81 9.20
C PHE A 120 -21.03 0.10 8.72
N TYR A 121 -21.15 -1.19 8.40
CA TYR A 121 -20.01 -1.95 7.85
C TYR A 121 -19.51 -1.33 6.55
N VAL A 122 -20.41 -1.08 5.59
CA VAL A 122 -20.05 -0.48 4.30
C VAL A 122 -19.43 0.90 4.50
N PHE A 123 -19.97 1.71 5.41
CA PHE A 123 -19.43 3.03 5.72
C PHE A 123 -17.98 2.95 6.26
N VAL A 124 -17.73 2.08 7.24
CA VAL A 124 -16.39 1.92 7.83
C VAL A 124 -15.41 1.41 6.79
N VAL A 125 -15.76 0.34 6.06
CA VAL A 125 -14.88 -0.24 5.04
C VAL A 125 -14.62 0.74 3.88
N ALA A 126 -15.60 1.50 3.46
CA ALA A 126 -15.40 2.54 2.43
C ALA A 126 -14.44 3.62 2.92
N THR A 127 -14.53 4.00 4.19
CA THR A 127 -13.60 4.94 4.82
C THR A 127 -12.18 4.35 4.89
N ASP A 128 -12.04 3.10 5.35
CA ASP A 128 -10.76 2.41 5.45
C ASP A 128 -10.07 2.28 4.08
N ILE A 129 -10.80 1.84 3.06
CA ILE A 129 -10.29 1.72 1.69
C ILE A 129 -9.97 3.10 1.11
N GLY A 130 -10.79 4.12 1.38
CA GLY A 130 -10.55 5.49 0.96
C GLY A 130 -9.28 6.08 1.55
N LEU A 131 -9.08 5.93 2.85
CA LEU A 131 -7.86 6.37 3.54
C LEU A 131 -6.62 5.61 3.03
N LEU A 132 -6.74 4.30 2.85
CA LEU A 132 -5.68 3.48 2.29
C LEU A 132 -5.29 3.92 0.87
N PHE A 133 -6.29 4.21 0.03
CA PHE A 133 -6.07 4.73 -1.32
C PHE A 133 -5.31 6.05 -1.31
N LEU A 134 -5.72 6.99 -0.45
CA LEU A 134 -5.03 8.27 -0.29
C LEU A 134 -3.59 8.08 0.20
N ALA A 135 -3.39 7.21 1.20
CA ALA A 135 -2.07 6.91 1.74
C ALA A 135 -1.13 6.31 0.67
N LEU A 136 -1.60 5.31 -0.09
CA LEU A 136 -0.82 4.70 -1.16
C LEU A 136 -0.51 5.69 -2.29
N ARG A 137 -1.45 6.56 -2.65
CA ARG A 137 -1.21 7.63 -3.64
C ARG A 137 -0.20 8.67 -3.15
N ALA A 138 -0.32 9.12 -1.90
CA ALA A 138 0.60 10.09 -1.33
C ALA A 138 2.03 9.55 -1.27
N LEU A 139 2.21 8.31 -0.82
CA LEU A 139 3.50 7.64 -0.79
C LEU A 139 4.08 7.43 -2.19
N GLY A 140 3.27 7.01 -3.15
CA GLY A 140 3.71 6.88 -4.55
C GLY A 140 4.11 8.23 -5.18
N ALA A 141 3.43 9.32 -4.85
CA ALA A 141 3.80 10.66 -5.29
C ALA A 141 5.13 11.12 -4.68
N GLN A 142 5.33 10.87 -3.39
CA GLN A 142 6.56 11.20 -2.67
C GLN A 142 7.77 10.46 -3.25
N ILE A 143 7.63 9.17 -3.56
CA ILE A 143 8.69 8.37 -4.18
C ILE A 143 9.08 8.96 -5.53
N ARG A 144 8.10 9.23 -6.41
CA ARG A 144 8.38 9.83 -7.73
C ARG A 144 9.06 11.19 -7.64
N SER A 145 8.67 12.01 -6.66
CA SER A 145 9.31 13.31 -6.40
C SER A 145 10.77 13.15 -5.98
N HIS A 146 11.07 12.18 -5.12
CA HIS A 146 12.45 11.87 -4.73
C HIS A 146 13.29 11.36 -5.90
N GLU A 147 12.75 10.48 -6.75
CA GLU A 147 13.45 9.98 -7.93
C GLU A 147 13.75 11.12 -8.93
N ALA A 148 12.79 12.01 -9.16
CA ALA A 148 13.00 13.17 -10.02
C ALA A 148 14.09 14.11 -9.48
N LEU A 149 14.09 14.35 -8.16
CA LEU A 149 15.11 15.19 -7.52
C LEU A 149 16.51 14.58 -7.64
N THR A 150 16.65 13.28 -7.36
CA THR A 150 17.95 12.59 -7.47
C THR A 150 18.48 12.62 -8.90
N THR A 151 17.62 12.40 -9.90
CA THR A 151 17.98 12.50 -11.31
C THR A 151 18.42 13.92 -11.69
N ALA A 152 17.71 14.94 -11.21
CA ALA A 152 18.08 16.35 -11.46
C ALA A 152 19.46 16.69 -10.85
N LEU A 153 19.73 16.23 -9.62
CA LEU A 153 21.02 16.43 -8.98
C LEU A 153 22.17 15.71 -9.69
N GLU A 154 21.93 14.49 -10.19
CA GLU A 154 22.92 13.75 -11.00
C GLU A 154 23.25 14.51 -12.31
N LEU A 155 22.22 15.00 -13.00
CA LEU A 155 22.41 15.81 -14.22
C LEU A 155 23.18 17.10 -13.93
N GLN A 156 22.85 17.81 -12.85
CA GLN A 156 23.56 19.02 -12.44
C GLN A 156 25.04 18.73 -12.16
N LYS A 157 25.33 17.61 -11.49
CA LYS A 157 26.72 17.19 -11.21
C LYS A 157 27.48 16.90 -12.50
N LEU A 158 26.88 16.20 -13.46
CA LEU A 158 27.49 15.92 -14.77
C LEU A 158 27.79 17.19 -15.55
N VAL A 159 26.84 18.13 -15.60
CA VAL A 159 27.03 19.44 -16.25
C VAL A 159 28.16 20.24 -15.59
N SER A 160 28.20 20.27 -14.24
CA SER A 160 29.26 20.94 -13.52
C SER A 160 30.65 20.35 -13.82
N GLN A 161 30.76 19.03 -13.88
CA GLN A 161 32.00 18.33 -14.22
C GLN A 161 32.47 18.63 -15.65
N GLU A 162 31.53 18.67 -16.61
CA GLU A 162 31.83 19.02 -18.00
C GLU A 162 32.32 20.48 -18.15
N VAL A 163 31.66 21.41 -17.43
CA VAL A 163 32.08 22.82 -17.40
C VAL A 163 33.47 22.96 -16.78
N ASP A 164 33.75 22.30 -15.68
CA ASP A 164 35.07 22.32 -15.06
C ASP A 164 36.15 21.74 -15.98
N HIS A 165 35.85 20.66 -16.69
CA HIS A 165 36.76 20.05 -17.64
C HIS A 165 37.05 20.99 -18.82
N ARG A 166 36.02 21.65 -19.38
CA ARG A 166 36.17 22.63 -20.45
C ARG A 166 36.94 23.86 -20.01
N LEU A 167 36.69 24.39 -18.82
CA LEU A 167 37.43 25.50 -18.23
C LEU A 167 38.91 25.18 -18.10
N LYS A 168 39.24 24.00 -17.58
CA LYS A 168 40.63 23.54 -17.47
C LYS A 168 41.33 23.44 -18.84
N ASN A 169 40.60 22.89 -19.83
CA ASN A 169 41.17 22.79 -21.19
C ASN A 169 41.38 24.18 -21.85
N LEU A 170 40.44 25.11 -21.64
CA LEU A 170 40.56 26.47 -22.12
C LEU A 170 41.76 27.20 -21.45
N MET A 171 41.91 27.06 -20.12
CA MET A 171 43.02 27.63 -19.39
C MET A 171 44.37 27.04 -19.85
N ALA A 172 44.41 25.74 -20.15
CA ALA A 172 45.61 25.06 -20.63
C ALA A 172 45.96 25.47 -22.08
N SER A 173 44.98 25.89 -22.86
CA SER A 173 45.19 26.34 -24.26
C SER A 173 45.54 27.82 -24.40
N LEU A 174 45.40 28.62 -23.33
CA LEU A 174 45.86 30.02 -23.32
C LEU A 174 47.38 30.05 -23.36
N PRO A 175 48.03 30.59 -24.44
CA PRO A 175 49.44 30.69 -24.48
C PRO A 175 49.93 31.60 -23.34
N THR A 176 50.91 31.13 -22.56
CA THR A 176 51.61 31.96 -21.59
C THR A 176 52.21 33.16 -22.29
N ILE A 177 51.54 34.31 -22.26
CA ILE A 177 52.11 35.56 -22.67
C ILE A 177 53.17 35.91 -21.65
N ARG A 178 54.36 35.33 -21.81
CA ARG A 178 55.58 35.74 -21.13
C ARG A 178 56.08 37.02 -21.80
N ARG A 179 55.92 38.14 -21.14
CA ARG A 179 56.82 39.26 -21.39
C ARG A 179 58.11 39.08 -20.63
#